data_497421442e4e7e7f70919de0a01c253b
#
_entry.id   497421442e4e7e7f70919de0a01c253b
#
_cell.length_a   1.000
_cell.length_b   1.000
_cell.length_c   1.000
_cell.angle_alpha   90.00
_cell.angle_beta   90.00
_cell.angle_gamma   90.00
#
_symmetry.space_group_name_H-M   'P 1'
#
loop_
_entity.id
_entity.type
_entity.pdbx_description
1 polymer ?
#
loop_
_entity_poly.entity_id
_entity_poly.type
_entity_poly.pdbx_seq_one_letter_code
_entity_poly.pdbx_strand_id
1 'polypeptide(L)'
;MSNRTIASYGTTQQLRSFERRFGYTSHVSPRPQIREGQDKRDVGRYSIPEAAGYLAVPARTMRRWFLGERRLFNPSYRRGGDVLLSFNDVTEAYIIEVLRNHYDFSPIKLRRIVEALRVRSNLDKPLAQREFYAIPEFQSFVDRRVIRGQQTNIDLAHHGNLVFDQFVAALGKRVQRDRRGHACRLYPWKESDSDESPLSMDPDVLSGELVVSGTRIPATMLYAKKLAGKTAAQIARSYHLKPALIRKVLNHFEREKP
;
A
#
# COMPACT_ATOMS: atom_id res chain seq x y z
N MET A 1 -23.01 0.70 13.87
CA MET A 1 -23.20 2.05 14.45
C MET A 1 -21.84 2.60 14.84
N SER A 2 -21.30 3.56 14.08
CA SER A 2 -20.32 4.55 14.55
C SER A 2 -20.10 5.57 13.43
N ASN A 3 -21.05 6.50 13.29
CA ASN A 3 -20.77 7.80 12.69
C ASN A 3 -19.91 8.57 13.70
N ARG A 4 -18.59 8.48 13.59
CA ARG A 4 -17.69 9.35 14.35
C ARG A 4 -17.45 10.61 13.53
N THR A 5 -18.17 11.63 13.89
CA THR A 5 -18.06 13.03 13.48
C THR A 5 -16.62 13.51 13.68
N ILE A 6 -15.90 13.79 12.59
CA ILE A 6 -14.59 14.46 12.58
C ILE A 6 -14.72 15.95 12.93
N ALA A 7 -15.92 16.43 13.22
CA ALA A 7 -16.33 17.84 13.30
C ALA A 7 -15.70 18.70 14.43
N SER A 8 -14.76 18.19 15.23
CA SER A 8 -14.18 18.96 16.35
C SER A 8 -12.67 19.20 16.29
N TYR A 9 -12.00 18.96 15.13
CA TYR A 9 -10.55 18.96 15.09
C TYR A 9 -9.97 19.81 13.95
N GLY A 10 -9.57 21.05 14.25
CA GLY A 10 -8.79 21.91 13.37
C GLY A 10 -9.55 23.05 12.71
N THR A 11 -8.82 23.97 12.08
CA THR A 11 -9.41 25.01 11.25
C THR A 11 -10.06 24.43 10.01
N THR A 12 -11.12 25.03 9.49
CA THR A 12 -11.84 24.58 8.28
C THR A 12 -10.91 24.34 7.10
N GLN A 13 -9.82 25.08 6.99
CA GLN A 13 -8.82 24.93 5.92
C GLN A 13 -7.94 23.68 6.09
N GLN A 14 -7.54 23.36 7.31
CA GLN A 14 -6.75 22.16 7.63
C GLN A 14 -7.58 20.89 7.44
N LEU A 15 -8.84 20.91 7.84
CA LEU A 15 -9.78 19.81 7.61
C LEU A 15 -10.03 19.58 6.11
N ARG A 16 -10.23 20.65 5.32
CA ARG A 16 -10.36 20.53 3.86
C ARG A 16 -9.09 20.03 3.17
N SER A 17 -7.91 20.35 3.68
CA SER A 17 -6.63 19.82 3.20
C SER A 17 -6.53 18.34 3.50
N PHE A 18 -6.88 17.92 4.71
CA PHE A 18 -6.94 16.51 5.12
C PHE A 18 -7.95 15.72 4.29
N GLU A 19 -9.17 16.23 4.12
CA GLU A 19 -10.21 15.64 3.29
C GLU A 19 -9.76 15.46 1.84
N ARG A 20 -9.15 16.48 1.24
CA ARG A 20 -8.60 16.41 -0.12
C ARG A 20 -7.47 15.39 -0.25
N ARG A 21 -6.62 15.27 0.76
CA ARG A 21 -5.45 14.40 0.74
C ARG A 21 -5.81 12.93 0.95
N PHE A 22 -6.77 12.63 1.82
CA PHE A 22 -7.16 11.28 2.18
C PHE A 22 -8.53 10.85 1.67
N GLY A 23 -9.18 11.68 0.85
CA GLY A 23 -10.50 11.36 0.30
C GLY A 23 -11.60 11.24 1.35
N TYR A 24 -11.36 11.75 2.56
CA TYR A 24 -12.39 11.88 3.59
C TYR A 24 -13.33 13.03 3.21
N THR A 25 -14.25 12.77 2.30
CA THR A 25 -15.36 13.68 2.07
C THR A 25 -16.51 13.28 2.99
N SER A 26 -17.23 14.24 3.53
CA SER A 26 -18.49 14.04 4.28
C SER A 26 -19.58 13.28 3.47
N HIS A 27 -19.35 13.10 2.17
CA HIS A 27 -20.15 12.28 1.25
C HIS A 27 -19.37 11.01 0.86
N VAL A 28 -19.15 10.11 1.82
CA VAL A 28 -18.69 8.78 1.50
C VAL A 28 -19.88 8.04 0.90
N SER A 29 -19.82 7.76 -0.39
CA SER A 29 -20.74 6.77 -1.00
C SER A 29 -20.73 5.51 -0.14
N PRO A 30 -21.91 4.88 0.12
CA PRO A 30 -21.95 3.72 1.00
C PRO A 30 -20.96 2.68 0.49
N ARG A 31 -20.01 2.30 1.35
CA ARG A 31 -19.00 1.29 1.02
C ARG A 31 -19.74 -0.01 0.67
N PRO A 32 -19.33 -0.72 -0.39
CA PRO A 32 -19.95 -1.98 -0.75
C PRO A 32 -20.01 -2.93 0.44
N GLN A 33 -21.15 -3.53 0.70
CA GLN A 33 -21.29 -4.55 1.74
C GLN A 33 -20.62 -5.84 1.25
N ILE A 34 -20.00 -6.56 2.18
CA ILE A 34 -19.46 -7.90 1.90
C ILE A 34 -20.65 -8.84 1.70
N ARG A 35 -20.67 -9.50 0.56
CA ARG A 35 -21.65 -10.56 0.28
C ARG A 35 -21.20 -11.85 0.95
N GLU A 36 -22.14 -12.71 1.31
CA GLU A 36 -21.82 -14.03 1.85
C GLU A 36 -20.91 -14.79 0.85
N GLY A 37 -19.82 -15.37 1.35
CA GLY A 37 -18.81 -16.06 0.54
C GLY A 37 -17.83 -15.17 -0.22
N GLN A 38 -17.97 -13.84 -0.17
CA GLN A 38 -17.02 -12.92 -0.82
C GLN A 38 -15.77 -12.74 0.05
N ASP A 39 -14.58 -12.89 -0.55
CA ASP A 39 -13.33 -12.57 0.14
C ASP A 39 -13.28 -11.06 0.45
N LYS A 40 -13.14 -10.73 1.73
CA LYS A 40 -13.05 -9.34 2.20
C LYS A 40 -11.88 -8.56 1.58
N ARG A 41 -10.85 -9.28 1.11
CA ARG A 41 -9.68 -8.70 0.44
C ARG A 41 -9.99 -8.15 -0.95
N ASP A 42 -11.08 -8.61 -1.58
CA ASP A 42 -11.53 -8.19 -2.92
C ASP A 42 -12.66 -7.15 -2.87
N VAL A 43 -13.13 -6.79 -1.69
CA VAL A 43 -14.17 -5.77 -1.53
C VAL A 43 -13.59 -4.37 -1.70
N GLY A 44 -14.15 -3.56 -2.60
CA GLY A 44 -13.76 -2.16 -2.78
C GLY A 44 -14.02 -1.34 -1.51
N ARG A 45 -12.96 -0.75 -0.95
CA ARG A 45 -13.02 -0.02 0.32
C ARG A 45 -12.32 1.31 0.31
N TYR A 46 -11.22 1.41 -0.42
CA TYR A 46 -10.34 2.56 -0.41
C TYR A 46 -10.61 3.43 -1.63
N SER A 47 -10.83 4.70 -1.42
CA SER A 47 -10.74 5.68 -2.51
C SER A 47 -9.29 5.76 -3.01
N ILE A 48 -9.10 6.22 -4.26
CA ILE A 48 -7.75 6.39 -4.81
C ILE A 48 -6.90 7.36 -3.95
N PRO A 49 -7.41 8.52 -3.49
CA PRO A 49 -6.64 9.40 -2.61
C PRO A 49 -6.29 8.75 -1.27
N GLU A 50 -7.20 7.99 -0.68
CA GLU A 50 -6.96 7.28 0.58
C GLU A 50 -5.85 6.24 0.43
N ALA A 51 -5.94 5.36 -0.57
CA ALA A 51 -4.91 4.38 -0.86
C ALA A 51 -3.55 5.03 -1.17
N ALA A 52 -3.55 6.13 -1.91
CA ALA A 52 -2.36 6.91 -2.22
C ALA A 52 -1.69 7.45 -0.94
N GLY A 53 -2.49 8.01 -0.02
CA GLY A 53 -2.02 8.47 1.29
C GLY A 53 -1.47 7.34 2.16
N TYR A 54 -2.12 6.17 2.17
CA TYR A 54 -1.67 5.01 2.93
C TYR A 54 -0.33 4.45 2.44
N LEU A 55 -0.10 4.47 1.13
CA LEU A 55 1.13 3.99 0.51
C LEU A 55 2.22 5.07 0.37
N ALA A 56 1.94 6.32 0.73
CA ALA A 56 2.80 7.47 0.47
C ALA A 56 3.18 7.60 -1.02
N VAL A 57 2.21 7.33 -1.91
CA VAL A 57 2.33 7.43 -3.38
C VAL A 57 1.55 8.65 -3.85
N PRO A 58 2.03 9.45 -4.81
CA PRO A 58 1.25 10.56 -5.34
C PRO A 58 -0.08 10.10 -5.91
N ALA A 59 -1.19 10.76 -5.54
CA ALA A 59 -2.54 10.39 -5.99
C ALA A 59 -2.67 10.38 -7.53
N ARG A 60 -1.91 11.26 -8.23
CA ARG A 60 -1.82 11.27 -9.70
C ARG A 60 -1.24 9.97 -10.24
N THR A 61 -0.23 9.41 -9.56
CA THR A 61 0.38 8.13 -9.93
C THR A 61 -0.61 6.98 -9.76
N MET A 62 -1.30 6.93 -8.61
CA MET A 62 -2.36 5.94 -8.36
C MET A 62 -3.49 6.04 -9.40
N ARG A 63 -3.97 7.25 -9.71
CA ARG A 63 -4.96 7.46 -10.77
C ARG A 63 -4.49 6.91 -12.11
N ARG A 64 -3.25 7.15 -12.50
CA ARG A 64 -2.68 6.64 -13.75
C ARG A 64 -2.64 5.11 -13.78
N TRP A 65 -2.35 4.47 -12.65
CA TRP A 65 -2.29 3.01 -12.58
C TRP A 65 -3.66 2.33 -12.69
N PHE A 66 -4.71 2.94 -12.17
CA PHE A 66 -6.06 2.35 -12.15
C PHE A 66 -7.03 2.93 -13.18
N LEU A 67 -6.87 4.19 -13.58
CA LEU A 67 -7.84 4.91 -14.43
C LEU A 67 -7.24 5.45 -15.73
N GLY A 68 -5.91 5.45 -15.89
CA GLY A 68 -5.28 5.92 -17.11
C GLY A 68 -5.61 5.04 -18.32
N GLU A 69 -5.49 5.59 -19.53
CA GLU A 69 -5.67 4.84 -20.79
C GLU A 69 -4.80 3.58 -20.85
N ARG A 70 -3.55 3.69 -20.35
CA ARG A 70 -2.62 2.57 -20.22
C ARG A 70 -2.50 2.14 -18.77
N ARG A 71 -3.64 1.88 -18.11
CA ARG A 71 -3.68 1.44 -16.72
C ARG A 71 -2.95 0.12 -16.51
N LEU A 72 -2.39 -0.07 -15.31
CA LEU A 72 -1.75 -1.32 -14.90
C LEU A 72 -2.77 -2.30 -14.33
N PHE A 73 -3.80 -1.77 -13.64
CA PHE A 73 -4.75 -2.54 -12.87
C PHE A 73 -6.18 -2.18 -13.18
N ASN A 74 -7.08 -3.12 -12.96
CA ASN A 74 -8.51 -2.87 -12.94
C ASN A 74 -8.95 -2.71 -11.47
N PRO A 75 -9.62 -1.60 -11.11
CA PRO A 75 -10.13 -1.43 -9.76
C PRO A 75 -11.22 -2.45 -9.44
N SER A 76 -11.26 -2.94 -8.21
CA SER A 76 -12.22 -3.96 -7.77
C SER A 76 -13.67 -3.47 -7.79
N TYR A 77 -13.90 -2.16 -7.70
CA TYR A 77 -15.25 -1.58 -7.76
C TYR A 77 -15.26 -0.32 -8.63
N ARG A 78 -16.23 -0.26 -9.54
CA ARG A 78 -16.48 0.91 -10.39
C ARG A 78 -17.98 1.02 -10.67
N ARG A 79 -18.62 2.08 -10.18
CA ARG A 79 -20.05 2.33 -10.40
C ARG A 79 -20.36 3.83 -10.34
N GLY A 80 -21.08 4.36 -11.35
CA GLY A 80 -21.60 5.75 -11.30
C GLY A 80 -20.54 6.84 -11.12
N GLY A 81 -19.30 6.61 -11.57
CA GLY A 81 -18.18 7.53 -11.36
C GLY A 81 -17.33 7.22 -10.11
N ASP A 82 -17.88 6.45 -9.17
CA ASP A 82 -17.15 6.02 -7.98
C ASP A 82 -16.20 4.88 -8.32
N VAL A 83 -14.98 4.99 -7.81
CA VAL A 83 -13.95 3.98 -7.93
C VAL A 83 -13.40 3.67 -6.54
N LEU A 84 -13.52 2.41 -6.13
CA LEU A 84 -12.95 1.92 -4.88
C LEU A 84 -11.97 0.79 -5.16
N LEU A 85 -10.86 0.84 -4.46
CA LEU A 85 -9.81 -0.16 -4.47
C LEU A 85 -10.05 -1.16 -3.34
N SER A 86 -9.76 -2.42 -3.58
CA SER A 86 -9.76 -3.46 -2.56
C SER A 86 -8.39 -3.52 -1.86
N PHE A 87 -8.28 -4.35 -0.82
CA PHE A 87 -6.99 -4.62 -0.18
C PHE A 87 -6.00 -5.25 -1.17
N ASN A 88 -6.46 -6.16 -2.03
CA ASN A 88 -5.64 -6.76 -3.07
C ASN A 88 -5.17 -5.73 -4.10
N ASP A 89 -6.02 -4.76 -4.50
CA ASP A 89 -5.62 -3.65 -5.38
C ASP A 89 -4.51 -2.79 -4.74
N VAL A 90 -4.67 -2.46 -3.46
CA VAL A 90 -3.68 -1.66 -2.72
C VAL A 90 -2.36 -2.43 -2.58
N THR A 91 -2.42 -3.74 -2.34
CA THR A 91 -1.24 -4.60 -2.26
C THR A 91 -0.50 -4.65 -3.60
N GLU A 92 -1.19 -4.83 -4.71
CA GLU A 92 -0.58 -4.79 -6.04
C GLU A 92 0.10 -3.45 -6.33
N ALA A 93 -0.59 -2.35 -6.02
CA ALA A 93 -0.03 -1.01 -6.19
C ALA A 93 1.23 -0.80 -5.34
N TYR A 94 1.24 -1.32 -4.11
CA TYR A 94 2.41 -1.26 -3.24
C TYR A 94 3.60 -2.04 -3.78
N ILE A 95 3.38 -3.26 -4.25
CA ILE A 95 4.45 -4.08 -4.85
C ILE A 95 5.04 -3.39 -6.08
N ILE A 96 4.20 -2.80 -6.93
CA ILE A 96 4.64 -2.01 -8.08
C ILE A 96 5.45 -0.78 -7.67
N GLU A 97 5.04 -0.10 -6.59
CA GLU A 97 5.80 1.05 -6.07
C GLU A 97 7.18 0.62 -5.54
N VAL A 98 7.27 -0.50 -4.85
CA VAL A 98 8.55 -1.07 -4.41
C VAL A 98 9.44 -1.41 -5.60
N LEU A 99 8.91 -2.10 -6.61
CA LEU A 99 9.65 -2.44 -7.83
C LEU A 99 10.15 -1.19 -8.57
N ARG A 100 9.34 -0.15 -8.62
CA ARG A 100 9.68 1.09 -9.28
C ARG A 100 10.77 1.87 -8.55
N ASN A 101 10.63 2.05 -7.25
CA ASN A 101 11.47 2.96 -6.48
C ASN A 101 12.75 2.33 -5.92
N HIS A 102 12.70 1.05 -5.55
CA HIS A 102 13.86 0.36 -4.99
C HIS A 102 14.65 -0.42 -6.04
N TYR A 103 13.97 -0.87 -7.10
CA TYR A 103 14.58 -1.66 -8.16
C TYR A 103 14.55 -0.96 -9.52
N ASP A 104 14.07 0.31 -9.57
CA ASP A 104 14.08 1.21 -10.72
C ASP A 104 13.49 0.58 -12.00
N PHE A 105 12.41 -0.21 -11.87
CA PHE A 105 11.72 -0.78 -13.02
C PHE A 105 10.95 0.27 -13.79
N SER A 106 11.17 0.34 -15.11
CA SER A 106 10.43 1.27 -15.96
C SER A 106 8.94 0.92 -16.02
N PRO A 107 8.04 1.90 -16.25
CA PRO A 107 6.59 1.64 -16.36
C PRO A 107 6.22 0.63 -17.44
N ILE A 108 6.97 0.60 -18.55
CA ILE A 108 6.76 -0.37 -19.64
C ILE A 108 7.07 -1.77 -19.17
N LYS A 109 8.17 -1.95 -18.43
CA LYS A 109 8.59 -3.24 -17.92
C LYS A 109 7.61 -3.76 -16.86
N LEU A 110 7.17 -2.89 -15.95
CA LEU A 110 6.17 -3.24 -14.94
C LEU A 110 4.85 -3.73 -15.58
N ARG A 111 4.40 -3.07 -16.64
CA ARG A 111 3.20 -3.51 -17.38
C ARG A 111 3.37 -4.90 -17.97
N ARG A 112 4.48 -5.17 -18.65
CA ARG A 112 4.78 -6.49 -19.22
C ARG A 112 4.81 -7.58 -18.14
N ILE A 113 5.36 -7.29 -16.97
CA ILE A 113 5.39 -8.22 -15.84
C ILE A 113 3.97 -8.53 -15.36
N VAL A 114 3.17 -7.51 -15.06
CA VAL A 114 1.80 -7.72 -14.58
C VAL A 114 0.96 -8.48 -15.59
N GLU A 115 1.08 -8.16 -16.87
CA GLU A 115 0.35 -8.82 -17.95
C GLU A 115 0.76 -10.29 -18.10
N ALA A 116 2.06 -10.59 -18.10
CA ALA A 116 2.58 -11.96 -18.14
C ALA A 116 2.13 -12.79 -16.93
N LEU A 117 2.11 -12.18 -15.73
CA LEU A 117 1.65 -12.85 -14.52
C LEU A 117 0.14 -13.16 -14.58
N ARG A 118 -0.69 -12.24 -15.08
CA ARG A 118 -2.13 -12.48 -15.26
C ARG A 118 -2.41 -13.65 -16.20
N VAL A 119 -1.78 -13.62 -17.37
CA VAL A 119 -1.96 -14.69 -18.38
C VAL A 119 -1.56 -16.06 -17.81
N ARG A 120 -0.44 -16.15 -17.10
CA ARG A 120 0.06 -17.42 -16.59
C ARG A 120 -0.66 -17.94 -15.36
N SER A 121 -1.04 -17.05 -14.43
CA SER A 121 -1.68 -17.46 -13.19
C SER A 121 -3.19 -17.62 -13.32
N ASN A 122 -3.79 -17.06 -14.36
CA ASN A 122 -5.25 -16.90 -14.49
C ASN A 122 -5.88 -16.21 -13.28
N LEU A 123 -5.16 -15.27 -12.68
CA LEU A 123 -5.59 -14.48 -11.52
C LEU A 123 -5.75 -13.01 -11.90
N ASP A 124 -6.78 -12.37 -11.40
CA ASP A 124 -7.00 -10.93 -11.60
C ASP A 124 -5.96 -10.08 -10.87
N LYS A 125 -5.53 -10.55 -9.71
CA LYS A 125 -4.62 -9.85 -8.80
C LYS A 125 -3.40 -10.73 -8.48
N PRO A 126 -2.58 -11.09 -9.48
CA PRO A 126 -1.53 -12.09 -9.30
C PRO A 126 -0.46 -11.70 -8.29
N LEU A 127 -0.16 -10.40 -8.15
CA LEU A 127 0.83 -9.93 -7.17
C LEU A 127 0.33 -10.04 -5.72
N ALA A 128 -0.98 -9.91 -5.49
CA ALA A 128 -1.58 -10.04 -4.17
C ALA A 128 -2.03 -11.47 -3.84
N GLN A 129 -2.49 -12.22 -4.84
CA GLN A 129 -3.15 -13.52 -4.67
C GLN A 129 -2.22 -14.72 -4.79
N ARG A 130 -0.94 -14.52 -5.12
CA ARG A 130 0.04 -15.60 -5.25
C ARG A 130 1.45 -15.12 -4.89
N GLU A 131 2.31 -16.06 -4.56
CA GLU A 131 3.75 -15.85 -4.45
C GLU A 131 4.37 -15.71 -5.85
N PHE A 132 4.14 -14.56 -6.49
CA PHE A 132 4.53 -14.29 -7.88
C PHE A 132 6.05 -14.38 -8.11
N TYR A 133 6.85 -14.18 -7.09
CA TYR A 133 8.30 -14.30 -7.15
C TYR A 133 8.79 -15.74 -7.39
N ALA A 134 7.95 -16.75 -7.13
CA ALA A 134 8.24 -18.14 -7.49
C ALA A 134 8.02 -18.45 -8.99
N ILE A 135 7.60 -17.44 -9.79
CA ILE A 135 7.38 -17.62 -11.23
C ILE A 135 8.70 -17.38 -11.97
N PRO A 136 9.22 -18.37 -12.77
CA PRO A 136 10.52 -18.27 -13.41
C PRO A 136 10.72 -17.03 -14.29
N GLU A 137 9.65 -16.53 -14.91
CA GLU A 137 9.72 -15.32 -15.74
C GLU A 137 9.93 -14.07 -14.93
N PHE A 138 9.32 -13.99 -13.75
CA PHE A 138 9.56 -12.87 -12.85
C PHE A 138 11.02 -12.86 -12.38
N GLN A 139 11.55 -14.02 -12.00
CA GLN A 139 12.95 -14.21 -11.66
C GLN A 139 13.86 -13.75 -12.80
N SER A 140 13.61 -14.22 -14.03
CA SER A 140 14.33 -13.80 -15.22
C SER A 140 14.26 -12.29 -15.51
N PHE A 141 13.20 -11.59 -15.12
CA PHE A 141 13.11 -10.13 -15.23
C PHE A 141 14.00 -9.42 -14.23
N VAL A 142 14.10 -9.90 -13.02
CA VAL A 142 14.99 -9.35 -11.97
C VAL A 142 16.45 -9.61 -12.36
N ASP A 143 16.80 -10.83 -12.73
CA ASP A 143 18.16 -11.26 -13.10
C ASP A 143 18.72 -10.43 -14.26
N ARG A 144 17.95 -10.24 -15.34
CA ARG A 144 18.38 -9.43 -16.50
C ARG A 144 18.70 -7.98 -16.18
N ARG A 145 18.14 -7.46 -15.09
CA ARG A 145 18.42 -6.09 -14.70
C ARG A 145 19.74 -5.94 -13.97
N VAL A 146 20.04 -6.87 -13.07
CA VAL A 146 21.33 -6.94 -12.36
C VAL A 146 22.48 -7.03 -13.37
N ILE A 147 22.32 -7.89 -14.38
CA ILE A 147 23.32 -8.10 -15.43
C ILE A 147 23.58 -6.83 -16.26
N ARG A 148 22.56 -6.02 -16.56
CA ARG A 148 22.70 -4.81 -17.39
C ARG A 148 23.18 -3.59 -16.63
N GLY A 149 23.07 -3.57 -15.30
CA GLY A 149 23.49 -2.43 -14.46
C GLY A 149 24.93 -2.49 -13.97
N GLN A 150 25.63 -3.61 -14.08
CA GLN A 150 27.03 -3.75 -13.69
C GLN A 150 27.86 -4.30 -14.86
N GLN A 151 28.70 -3.45 -15.41
CA GLN A 151 29.83 -3.90 -16.21
C GLN A 151 30.90 -4.46 -15.27
N THR A 152 30.87 -5.73 -14.96
CA THR A 152 32.05 -6.46 -14.43
C THR A 152 31.88 -7.98 -14.60
N ASN A 153 32.96 -8.61 -15.05
CA ASN A 153 33.16 -10.05 -15.25
C ASN A 153 33.10 -10.85 -13.92
N ILE A 154 31.91 -11.03 -13.36
CA ILE A 154 31.72 -11.84 -12.15
C ILE A 154 30.57 -12.81 -12.41
N ASP A 155 30.74 -14.04 -11.96
CA ASP A 155 29.83 -15.18 -12.07
C ASP A 155 28.33 -14.78 -11.91
N LEU A 156 27.71 -14.50 -13.06
CA LEU A 156 26.41 -13.83 -13.18
C LEU A 156 25.25 -14.65 -12.60
N ALA A 157 25.42 -15.98 -12.53
CA ALA A 157 24.40 -16.87 -12.01
C ALA A 157 24.23 -16.73 -10.48
N HIS A 158 25.32 -16.53 -9.74
CA HIS A 158 25.26 -16.38 -8.28
C HIS A 158 24.79 -15.00 -7.84
N HIS A 159 25.14 -13.94 -8.57
CA HIS A 159 24.76 -12.56 -8.21
C HIS A 159 23.29 -12.25 -8.53
N GLY A 160 22.75 -12.78 -9.61
CA GLY A 160 21.34 -12.65 -9.95
C GLY A 160 20.44 -13.27 -8.89
N ASN A 161 20.75 -14.48 -8.47
CA ASN A 161 20.02 -15.17 -7.41
C ASN A 161 20.09 -14.43 -6.07
N LEU A 162 21.24 -13.90 -5.69
CA LEU A 162 21.39 -13.15 -4.42
C LEU A 162 20.51 -11.89 -4.39
N VAL A 163 20.43 -11.12 -5.47
CA VAL A 163 19.57 -9.93 -5.56
C VAL A 163 18.11 -10.33 -5.55
N PHE A 164 17.75 -11.42 -6.22
CA PHE A 164 16.40 -11.94 -6.21
C PHE A 164 16.00 -12.39 -4.79
N ASP A 165 16.84 -13.14 -4.10
CA ASP A 165 16.60 -13.58 -2.72
C ASP A 165 16.45 -12.40 -1.76
N GLN A 166 17.28 -11.37 -1.90
CA GLN A 166 17.17 -10.13 -1.13
C GLN A 166 15.86 -9.40 -1.40
N PHE A 167 15.43 -9.34 -2.67
CA PHE A 167 14.15 -8.77 -3.06
C PHE A 167 12.98 -9.55 -2.44
N VAL A 168 12.98 -10.88 -2.55
CA VAL A 168 11.94 -11.73 -1.96
C VAL A 168 11.90 -11.57 -0.45
N ALA A 169 13.05 -11.57 0.22
CA ALA A 169 13.15 -11.37 1.65
C ALA A 169 12.62 -9.98 2.07
N ALA A 170 13.01 -8.92 1.36
CA ALA A 170 12.55 -7.55 1.63
C ALA A 170 11.05 -7.40 1.42
N LEU A 171 10.51 -8.01 0.37
CA LEU A 171 9.07 -8.01 0.09
C LEU A 171 8.30 -8.85 1.10
N GLY A 172 8.82 -10.02 1.50
CA GLY A 172 8.22 -10.89 2.51
C GLY A 172 8.06 -10.21 3.86
N LYS A 173 8.97 -9.31 4.22
CA LYS A 173 8.85 -8.48 5.43
C LYS A 173 7.80 -7.37 5.31
N ARG A 174 7.39 -7.01 4.11
CA ARG A 174 6.44 -5.92 3.82
C ARG A 174 5.04 -6.40 3.48
N VAL A 175 4.92 -7.60 2.92
CA VAL A 175 3.66 -8.23 2.54
C VAL A 175 3.59 -9.61 3.19
N GLN A 176 2.87 -9.71 4.28
CA GLN A 176 2.62 -11.00 4.93
C GLN A 176 1.58 -11.77 4.13
N ARG A 177 1.82 -13.07 3.94
CA ARG A 177 0.93 -13.95 3.19
C ARG A 177 0.38 -15.06 4.07
N ASP A 178 -0.83 -15.51 3.75
CA ASP A 178 -1.43 -16.69 4.37
C ASP A 178 -0.83 -18.00 3.78
N ARG A 179 -1.29 -19.14 4.30
CA ARG A 179 -0.84 -20.48 3.86
C ARG A 179 -1.15 -20.79 2.39
N ARG A 180 -2.02 -20.02 1.75
CA ARG A 180 -2.38 -20.15 0.34
C ARG A 180 -1.58 -19.19 -0.55
N GLY A 181 -0.66 -18.42 0.01
CA GLY A 181 0.14 -17.41 -0.68
C GLY A 181 -0.58 -16.07 -0.89
N HIS A 182 -1.81 -15.89 -0.39
CA HIS A 182 -2.54 -14.64 -0.53
C HIS A 182 -2.05 -13.61 0.50
N ALA A 183 -1.91 -12.36 0.08
CA ALA A 183 -1.59 -11.26 0.98
C ALA A 183 -2.69 -11.14 2.06
N CYS A 184 -2.28 -11.13 3.31
CA CYS A 184 -3.19 -10.97 4.46
C CYS A 184 -2.86 -9.76 5.33
N ARG A 185 -1.63 -9.25 5.25
CA ARG A 185 -1.24 -8.01 5.92
C ARG A 185 -0.19 -7.27 5.11
N LEU A 186 -0.30 -5.95 5.09
CA LEU A 186 0.60 -5.05 4.40
C LEU A 186 1.26 -4.11 5.40
N TYR A 187 2.57 -3.91 5.26
CA TYR A 187 3.36 -2.95 6.02
C TYR A 187 3.88 -1.87 5.06
N PRO A 188 3.10 -0.82 4.80
CA PRO A 188 3.37 0.10 3.70
C PRO A 188 4.61 0.97 3.92
N TRP A 189 5.10 1.05 5.17
CA TRP A 189 6.27 1.83 5.49
C TRP A 189 7.25 1.08 6.41
N LYS A 190 8.50 0.98 5.93
CA LYS A 190 9.65 0.50 6.68
C LYS A 190 10.82 1.44 6.45
N GLU A 191 11.49 1.86 7.51
CA GLU A 191 12.71 2.66 7.40
C GLU A 191 13.92 1.79 7.03
N SER A 192 13.99 0.62 7.63
CA SER A 192 15.03 -0.38 7.35
C SER A 192 14.45 -1.80 7.42
N ASP A 193 15.20 -2.77 6.89
CA ASP A 193 14.79 -4.19 6.95
C ASP A 193 14.85 -4.78 8.37
N SER A 194 15.52 -4.12 9.31
CA SER A 194 15.65 -4.54 10.70
C SER A 194 14.55 -4.00 11.61
N ASP A 195 13.83 -2.95 11.19
CA ASP A 195 12.84 -2.30 12.05
C ASP A 195 11.44 -2.89 11.89
N GLU A 196 10.72 -2.99 13.00
CA GLU A 196 9.28 -3.24 12.98
C GLU A 196 8.59 -2.07 12.28
N SER A 197 7.71 -2.36 11.33
CA SER A 197 6.92 -1.32 10.67
C SER A 197 6.00 -0.64 11.67
N PRO A 198 6.01 0.70 11.76
CA PRO A 198 5.11 1.43 12.66
C PRO A 198 3.64 1.35 12.23
N LEU A 199 3.37 0.97 10.98
CA LEU A 199 2.06 0.97 10.37
C LEU A 199 1.76 -0.37 9.71
N SER A 200 0.49 -0.79 9.78
CA SER A 200 0.00 -1.98 9.09
C SER A 200 -1.41 -1.79 8.57
N MET A 201 -1.74 -2.52 7.51
CA MET A 201 -3.09 -2.70 6.97
C MET A 201 -3.41 -4.19 7.01
N ASP A 202 -4.57 -4.56 7.56
CA ASP A 202 -5.04 -5.93 7.69
C ASP A 202 -6.56 -5.93 7.48
N PRO A 203 -7.11 -6.66 6.50
CA PRO A 203 -8.55 -6.73 6.27
C PRO A 203 -9.38 -7.15 7.49
N ASP A 204 -8.76 -7.84 8.46
CA ASP A 204 -9.40 -8.26 9.72
C ASP A 204 -9.39 -7.17 10.80
N VAL A 205 -8.58 -6.14 10.62
CA VAL A 205 -8.44 -5.03 11.58
C VAL A 205 -9.06 -3.77 11.01
N LEU A 206 -10.16 -3.29 11.62
CA LEU A 206 -10.90 -2.10 11.18
C LEU A 206 -11.18 -2.08 9.67
N SER A 207 -11.46 -3.26 9.11
CA SER A 207 -11.74 -3.41 7.67
C SER A 207 -10.59 -2.99 6.76
N GLY A 208 -9.35 -3.13 7.21
CA GLY A 208 -8.16 -2.80 6.44
C GLY A 208 -7.70 -1.34 6.54
N GLU A 209 -8.22 -0.55 7.48
CA GLU A 209 -7.68 0.78 7.73
C GLU A 209 -6.18 0.73 8.07
N LEU A 210 -5.45 1.78 7.70
CA LEU A 210 -4.07 1.94 8.11
C LEU A 210 -4.02 2.22 9.61
N VAL A 211 -3.47 1.29 10.37
CA VAL A 211 -3.39 1.36 11.83
C VAL A 211 -1.94 1.40 12.33
N VAL A 212 -1.75 1.88 13.55
CA VAL A 212 -0.49 1.65 14.26
C VAL A 212 -0.31 0.15 14.47
N SER A 213 0.82 -0.40 14.02
CA SER A 213 1.08 -1.85 14.06
C SER A 213 0.86 -2.45 15.44
N GLY A 214 0.21 -3.60 15.49
CA GLY A 214 -0.13 -4.28 16.74
C GLY A 214 -1.28 -3.64 17.54
N THR A 215 -1.95 -2.63 16.98
CA THR A 215 -3.08 -1.96 17.65
C THR A 215 -4.30 -1.85 16.75
N ARG A 216 -5.41 -1.32 17.28
CA ARG A 216 -6.60 -0.92 16.52
C ARG A 216 -6.75 0.60 16.43
N ILE A 217 -5.64 1.34 16.46
CA ILE A 217 -5.64 2.81 16.42
C ILE A 217 -5.40 3.26 14.98
N PRO A 218 -6.39 3.88 14.31
CA PRO A 218 -6.21 4.42 12.96
C PRO A 218 -5.12 5.49 12.93
N ALA A 219 -4.15 5.33 12.03
CA ALA A 219 -3.07 6.30 11.88
C ALA A 219 -3.56 7.68 11.44
N THR A 220 -4.60 7.72 10.60
CA THR A 220 -5.30 8.95 10.17
C THR A 220 -5.87 9.73 11.34
N MET A 221 -6.39 9.05 12.37
CA MET A 221 -6.89 9.69 13.57
C MET A 221 -5.78 10.40 14.36
N LEU A 222 -4.59 9.80 14.44
CA LEU A 222 -3.43 10.42 15.08
C LEU A 222 -2.98 11.66 14.31
N TYR A 223 -2.98 11.58 12.97
CA TYR A 223 -2.64 12.70 12.11
C TYR A 223 -3.68 13.85 12.23
N ALA A 224 -4.97 13.53 12.27
CA ALA A 224 -6.02 14.54 12.53
C ALA A 224 -5.81 15.29 13.86
N LYS A 225 -5.37 14.60 14.93
CA LYS A 225 -5.02 15.26 16.20
C LYS A 225 -3.82 16.18 16.07
N LYS A 226 -2.82 15.83 15.25
CA LYS A 226 -1.71 16.74 14.95
C LYS A 226 -2.19 17.98 14.24
N LEU A 227 -3.05 17.86 13.23
CA LEU A 227 -3.64 19.00 12.53
C LEU A 227 -4.46 19.89 13.46
N ALA A 228 -5.04 19.31 14.52
CA ALA A 228 -5.72 20.03 15.61
C ALA A 228 -4.74 20.67 16.63
N GLY A 229 -3.44 20.75 16.30
CA GLY A 229 -2.43 21.42 17.13
C GLY A 229 -1.88 20.58 18.29
N LYS A 230 -2.20 19.28 18.39
CA LYS A 230 -1.64 18.43 19.43
C LYS A 230 -0.20 18.03 19.08
N THR A 231 0.69 18.10 20.07
CA THR A 231 2.07 17.63 19.92
C THR A 231 2.15 16.09 19.91
N ALA A 232 3.20 15.54 19.33
CA ALA A 232 3.44 14.09 19.34
C ALA A 232 3.46 13.51 20.77
N ALA A 233 3.98 14.26 21.75
CA ALA A 233 4.00 13.85 23.16
C ALA A 233 2.59 13.81 23.78
N GLN A 234 1.74 14.79 23.47
CA GLN A 234 0.34 14.82 23.92
C GLN A 234 -0.46 13.67 23.31
N ILE A 235 -0.29 13.41 22.00
CA ILE A 235 -0.93 12.30 21.30
C ILE A 235 -0.47 10.96 21.91
N ALA A 236 0.84 10.78 22.10
CA ALA A 236 1.41 9.58 22.68
C ALA A 236 0.81 9.26 24.06
N ARG A 237 0.69 10.27 24.90
CA ARG A 237 0.09 10.17 26.24
C ARG A 237 -1.38 9.73 26.17
N SER A 238 -2.17 10.32 25.26
CA SER A 238 -3.60 10.01 25.10
C SER A 238 -3.88 8.58 24.63
N TYR A 239 -2.93 7.94 23.96
CA TYR A 239 -3.07 6.57 23.40
C TYR A 239 -2.16 5.56 24.07
N HIS A 240 -1.44 5.93 25.12
CA HIS A 240 -0.47 5.09 25.82
C HIS A 240 0.59 4.47 24.88
N LEU A 241 1.04 5.29 23.90
CA LEU A 241 2.06 4.90 22.92
C LEU A 241 3.37 5.65 23.16
N LYS A 242 4.48 5.10 22.66
CA LYS A 242 5.79 5.76 22.74
C LYS A 242 5.80 7.03 21.84
N PRO A 243 6.30 8.19 22.32
CA PRO A 243 6.38 9.41 21.50
C PRO A 243 7.19 9.24 20.21
N ALA A 244 8.23 8.39 20.25
CA ALA A 244 9.03 8.06 19.06
C ALA A 244 8.19 7.36 17.99
N LEU A 245 7.30 6.42 18.38
CA LEU A 245 6.39 5.74 17.45
C LEU A 245 5.40 6.74 16.84
N ILE A 246 4.83 7.63 17.65
CA ILE A 246 3.92 8.68 17.14
C ILE A 246 4.64 9.57 16.13
N ARG A 247 5.88 10.01 16.38
CA ARG A 247 6.65 10.79 15.40
C ARG A 247 6.82 10.02 14.08
N LYS A 248 7.18 8.73 14.13
CA LYS A 248 7.29 7.90 12.91
C LYS A 248 5.97 7.85 12.14
N VAL A 249 4.85 7.62 12.83
CA VAL A 249 3.50 7.59 12.22
C VAL A 249 3.13 8.93 11.58
N LEU A 250 3.37 10.04 12.27
CA LEU A 250 3.06 11.37 11.74
C LEU A 250 3.91 11.71 10.52
N ASN A 251 5.20 11.38 10.56
CA ASN A 251 6.12 11.60 9.43
C ASN A 251 5.70 10.83 8.17
N HIS A 252 5.02 9.69 8.30
CA HIS A 252 4.50 8.97 7.13
C HIS A 252 3.57 9.84 6.29
N PHE A 253 2.69 10.59 6.95
CA PHE A 253 1.75 11.47 6.28
C PHE A 253 2.35 12.79 5.80
N GLU A 254 3.51 13.18 6.33
CA GLU A 254 4.22 14.41 5.94
C GLU A 254 5.19 14.20 4.78
N ARG A 255 5.53 12.96 4.48
CA ARG A 255 6.34 12.65 3.30
C ARG A 255 5.53 12.95 2.05
N GLU A 256 5.54 14.20 1.61
CA GLU A 256 5.20 14.52 0.23
C GLU A 256 6.33 13.98 -0.65
N LYS A 257 6.02 12.97 -1.45
CA LYS A 257 6.81 12.75 -2.65
C LYS A 257 6.27 13.69 -3.71
N PRO A 258 7.12 14.54 -4.31
CA PRO A 258 6.76 15.45 -5.39
C PRO A 258 6.16 14.75 -6.59
#